data_d4f6630e4e8ed59feb36731db9caa273
#
_entry.id   d4f6630e4e8ed59feb36731db9caa273
#
_cell.length_a   1.000
_cell.length_b   1.000
_cell.length_c   1.000
_cell.angle_alpha   90.00
_cell.angle_beta   90.00
_cell.angle_gamma   90.00
#
_symmetry.space_group_name_H-M   'P 1'
#
loop_
_entity.id
_entity.type
_entity.pdbx_description
1 polymer ?
#
loop_
_entity_poly.entity_id
_entity_poly.type
_entity_poly.pdbx_seq_one_letter_code
_entity_poly.pdbx_strand_id
1 'polypeptide(L)'
;DNKRIFTIENGSRELSLIREKDGRVTNSVVHTLTRNSENELYRIEQIDLVDISLRFNPDIIVVGEMRGAEANAAQEVARTGVAVVTTIHSNSCESTYRRMVSLCKRAVDMSDETLMGYVTEAYPIIVFCKQLENKQRRLMEIMECEILPDNSRHYRTLFRYEITENRYENNQFYITGHHVTVNPISDSLCKRLLENGMPQERINLLKKGGQISA
;
A
#
# COMPACT_ATOMS: atom_id res chain seq x y z
N ASP A 1 -9.96 -12.14 -11.60
CA ASP A 1 -11.26 -12.12 -10.93
C ASP A 1 -11.47 -13.30 -9.95
N ASN A 2 -10.51 -14.23 -9.84
CA ASN A 2 -10.61 -15.38 -8.93
C ASN A 2 -10.04 -15.10 -7.51
N LYS A 3 -9.70 -13.85 -7.20
CA LYS A 3 -9.13 -13.47 -5.92
C LYS A 3 -10.22 -13.13 -4.91
N ARG A 4 -10.09 -13.67 -3.69
CA ARG A 4 -10.92 -13.30 -2.54
C ARG A 4 -10.30 -12.09 -1.84
N ILE A 5 -11.06 -11.01 -1.74
CA ILE A 5 -10.64 -9.77 -1.11
C ILE A 5 -11.35 -9.64 0.23
N PHE A 6 -10.62 -9.26 1.26
CA PHE A 6 -11.16 -8.94 2.57
C PHE A 6 -10.83 -7.47 2.89
N THR A 7 -11.85 -6.64 3.13
CA THR A 7 -11.64 -5.22 3.45
C THR A 7 -11.91 -4.95 4.92
N ILE A 8 -11.08 -4.10 5.51
CA ILE A 8 -11.17 -3.64 6.89
C ILE A 8 -11.22 -2.12 6.87
N GLU A 9 -12.35 -1.55 7.26
CA GLU A 9 -12.59 -0.11 7.21
C GLU A 9 -13.06 0.42 8.57
N ASN A 10 -12.76 1.68 8.85
CA ASN A 10 -13.05 2.30 10.12
C ASN A 10 -14.29 3.20 10.04
N GLY A 11 -15.38 2.77 10.68
CA GLY A 11 -16.59 3.55 10.88
C GLY A 11 -17.51 3.65 9.66
N SER A 12 -17.00 3.78 8.46
CA SER A 12 -17.80 3.87 7.23
C SER A 12 -17.21 3.04 6.10
N ARG A 13 -18.07 2.57 5.21
CA ARG A 13 -17.68 1.84 4.02
C ARG A 13 -17.35 2.81 2.89
N GLU A 14 -16.07 2.89 2.53
CA GLU A 14 -15.57 3.76 1.47
C GLU A 14 -15.09 2.96 0.25
N LEU A 15 -14.66 1.71 0.46
CA LEU A 15 -14.16 0.85 -0.59
C LEU A 15 -15.29 0.11 -1.29
N SER A 16 -15.47 0.36 -2.59
CA SER A 16 -16.41 -0.36 -3.45
C SER A 16 -15.62 -1.24 -4.43
N LEU A 17 -15.23 -2.44 -3.97
CA LEU A 17 -14.43 -3.38 -4.75
C LEU A 17 -15.25 -4.47 -5.43
N ILE A 18 -16.58 -4.47 -5.25
CA ILE A 18 -17.47 -5.41 -5.92
C ILE A 18 -17.51 -5.08 -7.41
N ARG A 19 -17.33 -6.12 -8.24
CA ARG A 19 -17.43 -6.03 -9.69
C ARG A 19 -18.67 -6.77 -10.16
N GLU A 20 -19.43 -6.12 -11.00
CA GLU A 20 -20.63 -6.68 -11.62
C GLU A 20 -20.45 -6.75 -13.13
N LYS A 21 -20.94 -7.83 -13.72
CA LYS A 21 -21.08 -8.01 -15.17
C LYS A 21 -22.42 -8.65 -15.44
N ASP A 22 -23.22 -8.04 -16.32
CA ASP A 22 -24.54 -8.52 -16.70
C ASP A 22 -25.50 -8.77 -15.48
N GLY A 23 -25.41 -7.85 -14.48
CA GLY A 23 -26.18 -7.92 -13.23
C GLY A 23 -25.75 -9.02 -12.26
N ARG A 24 -24.57 -9.64 -12.47
CA ARG A 24 -24.02 -10.67 -11.59
C ARG A 24 -22.69 -10.23 -11.00
N VAL A 25 -22.52 -10.45 -9.70
CA VAL A 25 -21.23 -10.25 -9.03
C VAL A 25 -20.21 -11.27 -9.55
N THR A 26 -19.06 -10.79 -9.98
CA THR A 26 -17.99 -11.60 -10.63
C THR A 26 -16.75 -11.81 -9.78
N ASN A 27 -16.66 -11.18 -8.61
CA ASN A 27 -15.54 -11.35 -7.67
C ASN A 27 -16.03 -11.63 -6.24
N SER A 28 -15.13 -12.13 -5.39
CA SER A 28 -15.42 -12.43 -3.98
C SER A 28 -14.85 -11.33 -3.12
N VAL A 29 -15.69 -10.56 -2.43
CA VAL A 29 -15.29 -9.51 -1.50
C VAL A 29 -16.05 -9.64 -0.19
N VAL A 30 -15.33 -9.70 0.93
CA VAL A 30 -15.88 -9.61 2.27
C VAL A 30 -15.57 -8.22 2.81
N HIS A 31 -16.60 -7.43 3.06
CA HIS A 31 -16.47 -6.09 3.63
C HIS A 31 -16.70 -6.14 5.14
N THR A 32 -15.75 -5.60 5.91
CA THR A 32 -15.89 -5.48 7.36
C THR A 32 -15.67 -4.05 7.83
N LEU A 33 -16.34 -3.70 8.91
CA LEU A 33 -16.25 -2.39 9.54
C LEU A 33 -15.94 -2.55 11.03
N THR A 34 -15.16 -1.63 11.56
CA THR A 34 -15.03 -1.47 13.01
C THR A 34 -16.36 -1.05 13.63
N ARG A 35 -16.54 -1.37 14.89
CA ARG A 35 -17.70 -0.94 15.67
C ARG A 35 -17.26 -0.27 16.95
N ASN A 36 -17.51 1.03 17.04
CA ASN A 36 -17.33 1.75 18.29
C ASN A 36 -18.45 1.41 19.27
N SER A 37 -18.10 1.13 20.52
CA SER A 37 -19.04 0.88 21.62
C SER A 37 -18.42 1.31 22.92
N GLU A 38 -19.21 1.88 23.83
CA GLU A 38 -18.81 2.14 25.23
C GLU A 38 -18.63 0.84 26.01
N ASN A 39 -19.39 -0.18 25.64
CA ASN A 39 -19.21 -1.53 26.18
C ASN A 39 -18.13 -2.26 25.39
N GLU A 40 -17.03 -2.61 26.05
CA GLU A 40 -15.89 -3.31 25.44
C GLU A 40 -16.26 -4.64 24.79
N LEU A 41 -17.26 -5.36 25.32
CA LEU A 41 -17.74 -6.62 24.74
C LEU A 41 -18.32 -6.46 23.33
N TYR A 42 -18.74 -5.27 22.96
CA TYR A 42 -19.32 -4.96 21.65
C TYR A 42 -18.42 -4.12 20.76
N ARG A 43 -17.27 -3.69 21.28
CA ARG A 43 -16.26 -2.97 20.48
C ARG A 43 -15.58 -3.95 19.54
N ILE A 44 -15.38 -3.51 18.29
CA ILE A 44 -14.59 -4.23 17.28
C ILE A 44 -13.59 -3.24 16.71
N GLU A 45 -12.32 -3.49 16.92
CA GLU A 45 -11.22 -2.66 16.42
C GLU A 45 -10.64 -3.24 15.13
N GLN A 46 -9.80 -2.46 14.43
CA GLN A 46 -9.17 -2.92 13.20
C GLN A 46 -8.29 -4.15 13.43
N ILE A 47 -7.60 -4.23 14.58
CA ILE A 47 -6.76 -5.37 14.93
C ILE A 47 -7.57 -6.67 15.01
N ASP A 48 -8.76 -6.65 15.59
CA ASP A 48 -9.65 -7.82 15.68
C ASP A 48 -10.06 -8.32 14.30
N LEU A 49 -10.28 -7.37 13.36
CA LEU A 49 -10.67 -7.68 12.00
C LEU A 49 -9.47 -8.21 11.18
N VAL A 50 -8.25 -7.74 11.45
CA VAL A 50 -7.03 -8.31 10.86
C VAL A 50 -6.86 -9.75 11.31
N ASP A 51 -6.98 -10.03 12.61
CA ASP A 51 -6.80 -11.37 13.15
C ASP A 51 -7.83 -12.38 12.62
N ILE A 52 -9.09 -11.96 12.51
CA ILE A 52 -10.14 -12.83 11.99
C ILE A 52 -10.06 -13.02 10.46
N SER A 53 -9.47 -12.06 9.74
CA SER A 53 -9.42 -12.07 8.28
C SER A 53 -8.80 -13.34 7.70
N LEU A 54 -7.76 -13.87 8.35
CA LEU A 54 -7.08 -15.10 7.93
C LEU A 54 -7.99 -16.33 7.90
N ARG A 55 -9.03 -16.35 8.76
CA ARG A 55 -10.03 -17.46 8.79
C ARG A 55 -10.91 -17.50 7.54
N PHE A 56 -10.98 -16.40 6.79
CA PHE A 56 -11.71 -16.29 5.52
C PHE A 56 -10.89 -16.73 4.32
N ASN A 57 -9.61 -17.14 4.54
CA ASN A 57 -8.68 -17.54 3.49
C ASN A 57 -8.62 -16.50 2.34
N PRO A 58 -8.27 -15.24 2.62
CA PRO A 58 -8.22 -14.20 1.61
C PRO A 58 -6.93 -14.31 0.77
N ASP A 59 -7.03 -13.96 -0.50
CA ASP A 59 -5.84 -13.69 -1.34
C ASP A 59 -5.28 -12.30 -1.10
N ILE A 60 -6.17 -11.35 -0.77
CA ILE A 60 -5.82 -9.93 -0.58
C ILE A 60 -6.59 -9.38 0.63
N ILE A 61 -5.88 -8.74 1.54
CA ILE A 61 -6.48 -7.95 2.62
C ILE A 61 -6.25 -6.48 2.31
N VAL A 62 -7.31 -5.68 2.39
CA VAL A 62 -7.24 -4.23 2.23
C VAL A 62 -7.60 -3.58 3.56
N VAL A 63 -6.61 -3.01 4.23
CA VAL A 63 -6.82 -2.18 5.41
C VAL A 63 -6.98 -0.74 4.93
N GLY A 64 -8.18 -0.18 5.08
CA GLY A 64 -8.53 1.12 4.51
C GLY A 64 -7.56 2.21 4.93
N GLU A 65 -7.18 2.27 6.21
CA GLU A 65 -6.15 3.16 6.73
C GLU A 65 -5.53 2.60 8.00
N MET A 66 -4.20 2.70 8.12
CA MET A 66 -3.46 2.37 9.34
C MET A 66 -3.16 3.63 10.15
N ARG A 67 -3.63 3.66 11.40
CA ARG A 67 -3.45 4.78 12.35
C ARG A 67 -2.91 4.36 13.72
N GLY A 68 -2.88 3.07 14.03
CA GLY A 68 -2.60 2.54 15.35
C GLY A 68 -1.89 1.19 15.37
N ALA A 69 -2.19 0.42 16.40
CA ALA A 69 -1.57 -0.88 16.69
C ALA A 69 -1.84 -1.95 15.64
N GLU A 70 -2.92 -1.83 14.85
CA GLU A 70 -3.27 -2.72 13.74
C GLU A 70 -2.17 -2.83 12.68
N ALA A 71 -1.28 -1.82 12.60
CA ALA A 71 -0.14 -1.85 11.70
C ALA A 71 0.80 -3.03 11.97
N ASN A 72 0.95 -3.44 13.24
CA ASN A 72 1.76 -4.62 13.58
C ASN A 72 1.10 -5.92 13.10
N ALA A 73 -0.17 -6.12 13.39
CA ALA A 73 -0.90 -7.31 12.94
C ALA A 73 -0.92 -7.41 11.41
N ALA A 74 -1.15 -6.30 10.72
CA ALA A 74 -1.21 -6.28 9.26
C ALA A 74 0.15 -6.59 8.60
N GLN A 75 1.28 -6.09 9.15
CA GLN A 75 2.60 -6.47 8.62
C GLN A 75 2.93 -7.94 8.90
N GLU A 76 2.52 -8.50 10.03
CA GLU A 76 2.68 -9.93 10.32
C GLU A 76 1.94 -10.77 9.29
N VAL A 77 0.68 -10.44 9.01
CA VAL A 77 -0.12 -11.12 7.98
C VAL A 77 0.52 -11.01 6.60
N ALA A 78 1.02 -9.83 6.21
CA ALA A 78 1.69 -9.65 4.92
C ALA A 78 2.93 -10.55 4.75
N ARG A 79 3.63 -10.84 5.85
CA ARG A 79 4.80 -11.73 5.88
C ARG A 79 4.45 -13.22 5.83
N THR A 80 3.18 -13.59 6.06
CA THR A 80 2.73 -14.98 5.87
C THR A 80 2.44 -15.34 4.41
N GLY A 81 2.55 -14.38 3.49
CA GLY A 81 2.29 -14.58 2.06
C GLY A 81 0.95 -14.06 1.55
N VAL A 82 0.10 -13.53 2.43
CA VAL A 82 -1.13 -12.85 2.03
C VAL A 82 -0.80 -11.44 1.53
N ALA A 83 -1.31 -11.05 0.37
CA ALA A 83 -1.12 -9.69 -0.12
C ALA A 83 -1.90 -8.69 0.74
N VAL A 84 -1.21 -7.71 1.33
CA VAL A 84 -1.83 -6.64 2.11
C VAL A 84 -1.66 -5.30 1.40
N VAL A 85 -2.77 -4.57 1.25
CA VAL A 85 -2.80 -3.20 0.71
C VAL A 85 -3.38 -2.29 1.78
N THR A 86 -2.75 -1.15 2.00
CA THR A 86 -3.22 -0.18 3.01
C THR A 86 -2.92 1.25 2.60
N THR A 87 -3.55 2.21 3.26
CA THR A 87 -3.17 3.62 3.20
C THR A 87 -2.64 4.08 4.56
N ILE A 88 -1.75 5.06 4.51
CA ILE A 88 -1.15 5.67 5.69
C ILE A 88 -0.77 7.12 5.39
N HIS A 89 -1.00 8.04 6.31
CA HIS A 89 -0.55 9.42 6.17
C HIS A 89 0.96 9.52 6.42
N SER A 90 1.69 10.02 5.42
CA SER A 90 3.14 10.27 5.48
C SER A 90 3.54 11.40 4.53
N ASN A 91 4.78 11.88 4.63
CA ASN A 91 5.30 13.00 3.83
C ASN A 91 6.11 12.55 2.59
N SER A 92 6.51 11.28 2.53
CA SER A 92 7.27 10.69 1.41
C SER A 92 7.20 9.17 1.46
N CYS A 93 7.64 8.51 0.39
CA CYS A 93 7.77 7.04 0.38
C CYS A 93 8.67 6.53 1.53
N GLU A 94 9.85 7.10 1.69
CA GLU A 94 10.81 6.67 2.74
C GLU A 94 10.28 6.92 4.15
N SER A 95 9.66 8.09 4.41
CA SER A 95 9.11 8.41 5.73
C SER A 95 7.93 7.51 6.10
N THR A 96 7.27 6.87 5.13
CA THR A 96 6.20 5.89 5.36
C THR A 96 6.69 4.72 6.19
N TYR A 97 7.87 4.18 5.92
CA TYR A 97 8.42 3.07 6.71
C TYR A 97 8.66 3.45 8.17
N ARG A 98 9.25 4.63 8.42
CA ARG A 98 9.45 5.13 9.80
C ARG A 98 8.11 5.35 10.51
N ARG A 99 7.11 5.83 9.77
CA ARG A 99 5.76 5.99 10.31
C ARG A 99 5.15 4.64 10.68
N MET A 100 5.29 3.61 9.83
CA MET A 100 4.80 2.26 10.12
C MET A 100 5.49 1.66 11.34
N VAL A 101 6.82 1.77 11.47
CA VAL A 101 7.57 1.36 12.67
C VAL A 101 6.99 2.03 13.92
N SER A 102 6.76 3.33 13.87
CA SER A 102 6.16 4.09 14.99
C SER A 102 4.75 3.60 15.36
N LEU A 103 3.95 3.12 14.39
CA LEU A 103 2.64 2.55 14.64
C LEU A 103 2.76 1.12 15.23
N CYS A 104 3.64 0.28 14.70
CA CYS A 104 3.87 -1.07 15.21
C CYS A 104 4.32 -1.06 16.69
N LYS A 105 5.13 -0.09 17.08
CA LYS A 105 5.56 0.09 18.50
C LYS A 105 4.43 0.36 19.47
N ARG A 106 3.23 0.67 19.01
CA ARG A 106 2.05 0.78 19.88
C ARG A 106 1.52 -0.58 20.33
N ALA A 107 1.84 -1.64 19.59
CA ALA A 107 1.43 -3.01 19.89
C ALA A 107 2.54 -3.83 20.55
N VAL A 108 3.81 -3.58 20.19
CA VAL A 108 4.94 -4.42 20.59
C VAL A 108 6.15 -3.59 21.00
N ASP A 109 6.89 -4.09 22.00
CA ASP A 109 8.17 -3.50 22.44
C ASP A 109 9.32 -4.21 21.74
N MET A 110 9.61 -3.74 20.50
CA MET A 110 10.71 -4.23 19.68
C MET A 110 11.60 -3.06 19.24
N SER A 111 12.85 -3.36 18.87
CA SER A 111 13.76 -2.36 18.34
C SER A 111 13.25 -1.78 17.02
N ASP A 112 13.56 -0.51 16.75
CA ASP A 112 13.23 0.14 15.48
C ASP A 112 13.83 -0.61 14.29
N GLU A 113 15.05 -1.15 14.45
CA GLU A 113 15.71 -1.91 13.40
C GLU A 113 14.98 -3.22 13.07
N THR A 114 14.53 -3.96 14.09
CA THR A 114 13.74 -5.18 13.90
C THR A 114 12.41 -4.88 13.19
N LEU A 115 11.69 -3.87 13.67
CA LEU A 115 10.41 -3.47 13.06
C LEU A 115 10.60 -2.91 11.64
N MET A 116 11.71 -2.18 11.40
CA MET A 116 12.03 -1.71 10.05
C MET A 116 12.27 -2.89 9.10
N GLY A 117 12.93 -3.96 9.55
CA GLY A 117 13.05 -5.20 8.80
C GLY A 117 11.68 -5.77 8.42
N TYR A 118 10.80 -5.89 9.39
CA TYR A 118 9.46 -6.46 9.17
C TYR A 118 8.59 -5.63 8.23
N VAL A 119 8.54 -4.31 8.40
CA VAL A 119 7.69 -3.46 7.55
C VAL A 119 8.23 -3.35 6.12
N THR A 120 9.55 -3.37 5.92
CA THR A 120 10.14 -3.34 4.57
C THR A 120 9.98 -4.67 3.83
N GLU A 121 10.00 -5.80 4.53
CA GLU A 121 9.67 -7.12 3.99
C GLU A 121 8.20 -7.23 3.59
N ALA A 122 7.31 -6.75 4.48
CA ALA A 122 5.86 -6.78 4.29
C ALA A 122 5.40 -5.90 3.12
N TYR A 123 5.98 -4.70 2.99
CA TYR A 123 5.57 -3.67 2.03
C TYR A 123 6.73 -3.23 1.14
N PRO A 124 7.12 -4.06 0.16
CA PRO A 124 8.26 -3.73 -0.72
C PRO A 124 7.98 -2.55 -1.64
N ILE A 125 6.73 -2.18 -1.85
CA ILE A 125 6.31 -1.08 -2.72
C ILE A 125 5.52 -0.05 -1.93
N ILE A 126 5.95 1.20 -2.02
CA ILE A 126 5.25 2.38 -1.50
C ILE A 126 4.83 3.27 -2.67
N VAL A 127 3.58 3.72 -2.62
CA VAL A 127 2.99 4.65 -3.59
C VAL A 127 2.63 5.93 -2.85
N PHE A 128 3.31 7.03 -3.18
CA PHE A 128 3.10 8.32 -2.54
C PHE A 128 2.25 9.24 -3.41
N CYS A 129 1.10 9.64 -2.86
CA CYS A 129 0.18 10.59 -3.49
C CYS A 129 0.11 11.87 -2.67
N LYS A 130 -0.01 13.02 -3.34
CA LYS A 130 -0.12 14.33 -2.70
C LYS A 130 -1.17 15.19 -3.40
N GLN A 131 -1.91 15.97 -2.63
CA GLN A 131 -2.68 17.08 -3.18
C GLN A 131 -1.77 18.31 -3.28
N LEU A 132 -1.64 18.83 -4.50
CA LEU A 132 -0.87 20.05 -4.80
C LEU A 132 -1.69 21.30 -4.49
N GLU A 133 -1.06 22.47 -4.49
CA GLU A 133 -1.72 23.75 -4.17
C GLU A 133 -2.84 24.11 -5.14
N ASN A 134 -2.76 23.67 -6.38
CA ASN A 134 -3.85 23.79 -7.36
C ASN A 134 -5.01 22.79 -7.13
N LYS A 135 -5.06 22.13 -5.96
CA LYS A 135 -6.04 21.13 -5.53
C LYS A 135 -6.06 19.82 -6.32
N GLN A 136 -5.19 19.67 -7.29
CA GLN A 136 -5.06 18.41 -8.01
C GLN A 136 -4.32 17.37 -7.17
N ARG A 137 -4.83 16.14 -7.15
CA ARG A 137 -4.15 15.00 -6.55
C ARG A 137 -3.23 14.37 -7.60
N ARG A 138 -1.99 14.12 -7.20
CA ARG A 138 -0.97 13.53 -8.07
C ARG A 138 -0.29 12.35 -7.38
N LEU A 139 -0.02 11.32 -8.15
CA LEU A 139 0.95 10.30 -7.81
C LEU A 139 2.33 10.95 -7.91
N MET A 140 2.99 11.15 -6.77
CA MET A 140 4.28 11.85 -6.73
C MET A 140 5.45 10.90 -6.92
N GLU A 141 5.36 9.69 -6.33
CA GLU A 141 6.46 8.73 -6.36
C GLU A 141 5.94 7.30 -6.18
N ILE A 142 6.58 6.36 -6.85
CA ILE A 142 6.52 4.92 -6.54
C ILE A 142 7.94 4.48 -6.20
N MET A 143 8.11 3.88 -5.03
CA MET A 143 9.40 3.41 -4.52
C MET A 143 9.34 1.93 -4.18
N GLU A 144 10.41 1.22 -4.54
CA GLU A 144 10.70 -0.13 -4.08
C GLU A 144 11.72 -0.08 -2.95
N CYS A 145 11.49 -0.86 -1.89
CA CYS A 145 12.51 -1.20 -0.92
C CYS A 145 13.04 -2.60 -1.23
N GLU A 146 14.25 -2.68 -1.75
CA GLU A 146 14.97 -3.92 -2.00
C GLU A 146 15.79 -4.29 -0.77
N ILE A 147 15.62 -5.51 -0.25
CA ILE A 147 16.43 -6.05 0.84
C ILE A 147 17.58 -6.82 0.19
N LEU A 148 18.81 -6.38 0.47
CA LEU A 148 20.02 -6.96 -0.08
C LEU A 148 20.47 -8.19 0.74
N PRO A 149 21.39 -9.05 0.20
CA PRO A 149 21.85 -10.26 0.89
C PRO A 149 22.53 -10.02 2.24
N ASP A 150 23.11 -8.83 2.46
CA ASP A 150 23.68 -8.39 3.71
C ASP A 150 22.65 -7.80 4.70
N ASN A 151 21.35 -7.93 4.37
CA ASN A 151 20.23 -7.38 5.12
C ASN A 151 20.12 -5.85 5.11
N SER A 152 20.94 -5.17 4.33
CA SER A 152 20.80 -3.73 4.10
C SER A 152 19.61 -3.45 3.18
N ARG A 153 19.09 -2.22 3.23
CA ARG A 153 17.91 -1.77 2.47
C ARG A 153 18.33 -0.77 1.41
N HIS A 154 17.93 -1.05 0.20
CA HIS A 154 18.11 -0.15 -0.93
C HIS A 154 16.76 0.42 -1.38
N TYR A 155 16.57 1.72 -1.18
CA TYR A 155 15.39 2.44 -1.61
C TYR A 155 15.56 2.88 -3.06
N ARG A 156 14.72 2.33 -3.93
CA ARG A 156 14.76 2.52 -5.39
C ARG A 156 13.51 3.26 -5.85
N THR A 157 13.66 4.53 -6.24
CA THR A 157 12.56 5.25 -6.91
C THR A 157 12.33 4.63 -8.29
N LEU A 158 11.12 4.13 -8.54
CA LEU A 158 10.72 3.55 -9.82
C LEU A 158 10.14 4.61 -10.74
N PHE A 159 9.21 5.41 -10.23
CA PHE A 159 8.54 6.50 -10.95
C PHE A 159 8.49 7.75 -10.07
N ARG A 160 8.55 8.91 -10.72
CA ARG A 160 8.40 10.20 -10.04
C ARG A 160 7.63 11.18 -10.91
N TYR A 161 6.81 12.02 -10.28
CA TYR A 161 6.21 13.17 -10.93
C TYR A 161 7.16 14.36 -10.85
N GLU A 162 7.61 14.87 -11.99
CA GLU A 162 8.46 16.05 -12.10
C GLU A 162 7.60 17.25 -12.42
N ILE A 163 7.61 18.24 -11.51
CA ILE A 163 6.92 19.52 -11.73
C ILE A 163 7.79 20.35 -12.67
N THR A 164 7.24 20.69 -13.82
CA THR A 164 7.92 21.52 -14.85
C THR A 164 7.57 22.99 -14.75
N GLU A 165 6.39 23.29 -14.21
CA GLU A 165 5.93 24.66 -14.00
C GLU A 165 5.17 24.77 -12.70
N ASN A 166 5.46 25.83 -11.94
CA ASN A 166 4.70 26.21 -10.73
C ASN A 166 4.65 27.74 -10.67
N ARG A 167 3.50 28.32 -10.98
CA ARG A 167 3.29 29.76 -10.98
C ARG A 167 1.99 30.12 -10.25
N TYR A 168 1.97 31.30 -9.68
CA TYR A 168 0.82 31.87 -9.02
C TYR A 168 0.38 33.13 -9.76
N GLU A 169 -0.79 33.10 -10.36
CA GLU A 169 -1.36 34.20 -11.14
C GLU A 169 -2.87 34.30 -10.88
N ASN A 170 -3.40 35.52 -10.90
CA ASN A 170 -4.84 35.76 -10.72
C ASN A 170 -5.45 35.02 -9.52
N ASN A 171 -4.73 34.98 -8.41
CA ASN A 171 -5.12 34.30 -7.17
C ASN A 171 -5.28 32.77 -7.31
N GLN A 172 -4.61 32.15 -8.28
CA GLN A 172 -4.64 30.70 -8.54
C GLN A 172 -3.24 30.13 -8.77
N PHE A 173 -3.04 28.87 -8.32
CA PHE A 173 -1.84 28.10 -8.62
C PHE A 173 -2.00 27.34 -9.95
N TYR A 174 -1.01 27.45 -10.81
CA TYR A 174 -0.86 26.69 -12.03
C TYR A 174 0.35 25.79 -11.87
N ILE A 175 0.09 24.47 -11.74
CA ILE A 175 1.14 23.48 -11.53
C ILE A 175 1.00 22.43 -12.62
N THR A 176 2.02 22.31 -13.46
CA THR A 176 2.10 21.27 -14.51
C THR A 176 3.35 20.43 -14.33
N GLY A 177 3.33 19.24 -14.90
CA GLY A 177 4.43 18.29 -14.82
C GLY A 177 4.08 17.00 -15.53
N HIS A 178 5.00 16.06 -15.49
CA HIS A 178 4.83 14.75 -16.10
C HIS A 178 5.47 13.65 -15.25
N HIS A 179 5.05 12.41 -15.47
CA HIS A 179 5.65 11.25 -14.82
C HIS A 179 6.87 10.79 -15.60
N VAL A 180 7.96 10.52 -14.87
CA VAL A 180 9.18 9.94 -15.43
C VAL A 180 9.46 8.58 -14.80
N THR A 181 9.94 7.65 -15.61
CA THR A 181 10.52 6.40 -15.11
C THR A 181 11.96 6.68 -14.68
N VAL A 182 12.30 6.36 -13.45
CA VAL A 182 13.63 6.63 -12.86
C VAL A 182 14.49 5.37 -12.92
N ASN A 183 13.96 4.26 -12.40
CA ASN A 183 14.66 2.97 -12.39
C ASN A 183 13.69 1.84 -12.77
N PRO A 184 14.19 0.75 -13.33
CA PRO A 184 13.43 -0.50 -13.43
C PRO A 184 13.24 -1.11 -12.05
N ILE A 185 12.28 -2.03 -11.94
CA ILE A 185 12.13 -2.87 -10.75
C ILE A 185 13.34 -3.78 -10.56
N SER A 186 13.66 -4.14 -9.32
CA SER A 186 14.77 -5.03 -9.00
C SER A 186 14.56 -6.46 -9.54
N ASP A 187 15.63 -7.23 -9.65
CA ASP A 187 15.55 -8.65 -10.02
C ASP A 187 14.84 -9.47 -8.94
N SER A 188 15.00 -9.11 -7.67
CA SER A 188 14.30 -9.75 -6.55
C SER A 188 12.79 -9.54 -6.63
N LEU A 189 12.33 -8.32 -6.94
CA LEU A 189 10.91 -8.03 -7.15
C LEU A 189 10.37 -8.73 -8.40
N CYS A 190 11.13 -8.78 -9.50
CA CYS A 190 10.76 -9.52 -10.70
C CYS A 190 10.48 -10.99 -10.40
N LYS A 191 11.39 -11.64 -9.65
CA LYS A 191 11.25 -13.02 -9.24
C LYS A 191 9.99 -13.21 -8.39
N ARG A 192 9.78 -12.37 -7.38
CA ARG A 192 8.59 -12.41 -6.52
C ARG A 192 7.29 -12.25 -7.32
N LEU A 193 7.24 -11.32 -8.29
CA LEU A 193 6.07 -11.11 -9.14
C LEU A 193 5.79 -12.33 -10.03
N LEU A 194 6.84 -12.95 -10.60
CA LEU A 194 6.71 -14.15 -11.41
C LEU A 194 6.17 -15.34 -10.59
N GLU A 195 6.72 -15.58 -9.41
CA GLU A 195 6.29 -16.62 -8.48
C GLU A 195 4.83 -16.44 -8.03
N ASN A 196 4.36 -15.19 -7.98
CA ASN A 196 2.96 -14.85 -7.69
C ASN A 196 2.05 -14.77 -8.94
N GLY A 197 2.52 -15.30 -10.08
CA GLY A 197 1.70 -15.48 -11.27
C GLY A 197 1.58 -14.27 -12.20
N MET A 198 2.47 -13.26 -12.06
CA MET A 198 2.50 -12.17 -13.03
C MET A 198 3.06 -12.67 -14.36
N PRO A 199 2.38 -12.41 -15.50
CA PRO A 199 2.89 -12.82 -16.81
C PRO A 199 4.24 -12.17 -17.13
N GLN A 200 5.16 -12.96 -17.73
CA GLN A 200 6.51 -12.52 -18.07
C GLN A 200 6.53 -11.26 -18.94
N GLU A 201 5.58 -11.11 -19.84
CA GLU A 201 5.44 -9.93 -20.70
C GLU A 201 5.28 -8.64 -19.88
N ARG A 202 4.45 -8.67 -18.81
CA ARG A 202 4.24 -7.55 -17.93
C ARG A 202 5.48 -7.23 -17.09
N ILE A 203 6.19 -8.27 -16.63
CA ILE A 203 7.46 -8.09 -15.92
C ILE A 203 8.49 -7.42 -16.84
N ASN A 204 8.56 -7.84 -18.11
CA ASN A 204 9.47 -7.24 -19.10
C ASN A 204 9.18 -5.75 -19.34
N LEU A 205 7.91 -5.32 -19.31
CA LEU A 205 7.54 -3.91 -19.39
C LEU A 205 8.04 -3.12 -18.17
N LEU A 206 7.89 -3.67 -16.96
CA LEU A 206 8.36 -3.05 -15.73
C LEU A 206 9.89 -2.97 -15.66
N LYS A 207 10.60 -3.96 -16.24
CA LYS A 207 12.07 -3.97 -16.36
C LYS A 207 12.59 -2.93 -17.38
N LYS A 208 11.86 -2.68 -18.43
CA LYS A 208 12.29 -1.72 -19.47
C LYS A 208 12.06 -0.24 -19.07
N GLY A 209 11.52 -0.01 -17.88
CA GLY A 209 11.10 1.33 -17.49
C GLY A 209 10.01 1.82 -18.47
N GLY A 210 8.82 1.22 -18.36
CA GLY A 210 7.78 1.33 -19.36
C GLY A 210 7.51 2.76 -19.79
N GLN A 211 7.79 3.09 -21.04
CA GLN A 211 7.03 4.12 -21.73
C GLN A 211 5.62 3.56 -21.90
N ILE A 212 4.76 3.82 -20.93
CA ILE A 212 3.33 3.65 -21.11
C ILE A 212 2.93 4.86 -21.96
N SER A 213 2.86 4.66 -23.25
CA SER A 213 2.17 5.60 -24.14
C SER A 213 0.73 5.72 -23.62
N ALA A 214 0.37 6.95 -23.23
CA ALA A 214 -0.96 7.34 -22.81
C ALA A 214 -1.99 7.07 -23.90
#